data_66758faa60c7a314758f362d5168f7a6
#
_entry.id   66758faa60c7a314758f362d5168f7a6
#
_cell.length_a   1.000
_cell.length_b   1.000
_cell.length_c   1.000
_cell.angle_alpha   90.00
_cell.angle_beta   90.00
_cell.angle_gamma   90.00
#
_symmetry.space_group_name_H-M   'P 1'
#
loop_
_entity.id
_entity.type
_entity.pdbx_description
1 polymer ?
#
loop_
_entity_poly.entity_id
_entity_poly.type
_entity_poly.pdbx_seq_one_letter_code
_entity_poly.pdbx_strand_id
1 'polypeptide(L)'
;ARTNVKTPDINLKKITIGKEEQQWADDGLKHTFFVHKGYQPSYNYGEDINWQYWPVKDNELRWQLHRHKWFTPMGKAYRVSGDEKYAKEWAYQYIDWIKKNPLVKMDKKEYELVSDGKIKGEVENVRFAWRPLEVSNRLQDQTTQFQLFLPSPSFTPDFLTEFLVNYHKHAVHILANYSDQGNHLLFEAQRMIYAGAFFP
;
A
#
# COMPACT_ATOMS: atom_id res chain seq x y z
N ALA A 1 -20.25 -17.58 15.67
CA ALA A 1 -20.31 -16.34 16.46
C ALA A 1 -19.71 -15.23 15.58
N ARG A 2 -20.51 -14.27 15.12
CA ARG A 2 -20.01 -13.07 14.47
C ARG A 2 -19.29 -12.26 15.54
N THR A 3 -17.98 -12.25 15.51
CA THR A 3 -17.19 -11.32 16.30
C THR A 3 -17.48 -9.93 15.76
N ASN A 4 -18.08 -9.08 16.58
CA ASN A 4 -18.24 -7.64 16.30
C ASN A 4 -16.88 -6.93 16.40
N VAL A 5 -15.89 -7.37 15.65
CA VAL A 5 -14.66 -6.61 15.48
C VAL A 5 -15.02 -5.45 14.56
N LYS A 6 -15.30 -4.31 15.16
CA LYS A 6 -15.44 -3.07 14.39
C LYS A 6 -14.08 -2.77 13.77
N THR A 7 -14.00 -2.82 12.43
CA THR A 7 -12.97 -2.06 11.72
C THR A 7 -12.99 -0.64 12.29
N PRO A 8 -11.83 0.01 12.50
CA PRO A 8 -11.83 1.38 12.98
C PRO A 8 -12.76 2.20 12.09
N ASP A 9 -13.86 2.66 12.68
CA ASP A 9 -14.86 3.46 11.97
C ASP A 9 -14.17 4.74 11.52
N ILE A 10 -13.78 4.76 10.24
CA ILE A 10 -13.54 6.04 9.61
C ILE A 10 -14.89 6.75 9.65
N ASN A 11 -14.95 7.83 10.42
CA ASN A 11 -16.15 8.65 10.45
C ASN A 11 -16.28 9.37 9.10
N LEU A 12 -16.83 8.65 8.11
CA LEU A 12 -17.00 9.11 6.74
C LEU A 12 -17.81 10.42 6.65
N LYS A 13 -18.58 10.75 7.70
CA LYS A 13 -19.36 12.00 7.77
C LYS A 13 -18.53 13.23 8.15
N LYS A 14 -17.27 13.03 8.60
CA LYS A 14 -16.37 14.09 9.05
C LYS A 14 -15.00 14.03 8.36
N ILE A 15 -14.93 13.50 7.14
CA ILE A 15 -13.67 13.49 6.41
C ILE A 15 -13.31 14.93 6.07
N THR A 16 -12.12 15.33 6.49
CA THR A 16 -11.47 16.57 6.13
C THR A 16 -10.11 16.28 5.53
N ILE A 17 -9.60 17.20 4.74
CA ILE A 17 -8.27 17.12 4.17
C ILE A 17 -7.48 18.40 4.50
N GLY A 18 -6.28 18.25 5.03
CA GLY A 18 -5.37 19.37 5.28
C GLY A 18 -4.65 19.80 3.99
N LYS A 19 -4.06 21.02 4.01
CA LYS A 19 -3.35 21.56 2.84
C LYS A 19 -2.22 20.66 2.34
N GLU A 20 -1.43 20.10 3.25
CA GLU A 20 -0.34 19.17 2.89
C GLU A 20 -0.88 17.88 2.25
N GLU A 21 -1.92 17.30 2.84
CA GLU A 21 -2.55 16.08 2.30
C GLU A 21 -3.16 16.35 0.93
N GLN A 22 -3.79 17.53 0.73
CA GLN A 22 -4.31 17.93 -0.58
C GLN A 22 -3.18 18.02 -1.61
N GLN A 23 -2.05 18.62 -1.23
CA GLN A 23 -0.88 18.70 -2.11
C GLN A 23 -0.36 17.30 -2.47
N TRP A 24 -0.27 16.38 -1.50
CA TRP A 24 0.17 15.01 -1.77
C TRP A 24 -0.79 14.25 -2.69
N ALA A 25 -2.10 14.50 -2.55
CA ALA A 25 -3.11 13.93 -3.44
C ALA A 25 -2.96 14.47 -4.88
N ASP A 26 -2.77 15.78 -5.03
CA ASP A 26 -2.61 16.43 -6.34
C ASP A 26 -1.28 16.06 -7.02
N ASP A 27 -0.22 15.91 -6.25
CA ASP A 27 1.07 15.43 -6.72
C ASP A 27 0.99 13.96 -7.12
N GLY A 28 0.22 13.15 -6.39
CA GLY A 28 -0.04 11.75 -6.70
C GLY A 28 -0.68 11.56 -8.09
N LEU A 29 -1.55 12.49 -8.53
CA LEU A 29 -2.11 12.49 -9.90
C LEU A 29 -1.06 12.67 -11.00
N LYS A 30 0.11 13.18 -10.66
CA LYS A 30 1.23 13.43 -11.56
C LYS A 30 2.40 12.46 -11.34
N HIS A 31 2.14 11.37 -10.63
CA HIS A 31 3.13 10.36 -10.22
C HIS A 31 4.31 10.96 -9.43
N THR A 32 4.07 12.05 -8.70
CA THR A 32 5.01 12.63 -7.75
C THR A 32 4.55 12.21 -6.35
N PHE A 33 5.23 11.20 -5.77
CA PHE A 33 4.69 10.48 -4.63
C PHE A 33 5.25 10.96 -3.31
N PHE A 34 4.33 11.35 -2.41
CA PHE A 34 4.65 11.48 -1.00
C PHE A 34 4.91 10.10 -0.38
N VAL A 35 6.12 9.86 0.04
CA VAL A 35 6.50 8.61 0.69
C VAL A 35 6.69 8.78 2.20
N HIS A 36 7.37 9.84 2.62
CA HIS A 36 7.61 10.17 4.03
C HIS A 36 8.10 11.61 4.17
N LYS A 37 7.81 12.25 5.31
CA LYS A 37 8.21 13.66 5.58
C LYS A 37 9.72 13.92 5.49
N GLY A 38 10.54 12.91 5.75
CA GLY A 38 12.00 12.99 5.62
C GLY A 38 12.51 13.04 4.17
N TYR A 39 11.65 12.78 3.18
CA TYR A 39 11.98 12.76 1.75
C TYR A 39 11.16 13.81 0.99
N GLN A 40 11.36 15.06 1.35
CA GLN A 40 10.74 16.20 0.70
C GLN A 40 11.81 17.07 0.02
N PRO A 41 11.50 17.65 -1.17
CA PRO A 41 10.26 17.48 -1.94
C PRO A 41 10.09 16.07 -2.48
N SER A 42 8.82 15.69 -2.76
CA SER A 42 8.49 14.38 -3.35
C SER A 42 9.15 14.20 -4.73
N TYR A 43 9.45 12.95 -5.09
CA TYR A 43 10.07 12.63 -6.37
C TYR A 43 9.04 12.20 -7.40
N ASN A 44 9.27 12.54 -8.67
CA ASN A 44 8.46 12.08 -9.78
C ASN A 44 8.98 10.73 -10.30
N TYR A 45 8.06 9.79 -10.50
CA TYR A 45 8.35 8.40 -10.91
C TYR A 45 8.06 8.13 -12.38
N GLY A 46 7.79 9.16 -13.18
CA GLY A 46 7.56 9.10 -14.61
C GLY A 46 6.09 8.92 -15.00
N GLU A 47 5.78 9.18 -16.27
CA GLU A 47 4.45 8.98 -16.84
C GLU A 47 4.09 7.49 -16.83
N ASP A 48 4.98 6.64 -17.32
CA ASP A 48 4.98 5.19 -17.06
C ASP A 48 5.70 4.94 -15.73
N ILE A 49 4.95 4.69 -14.66
CA ILE A 49 5.48 4.68 -13.29
C ILE A 49 6.62 3.66 -13.15
N ASN A 50 7.81 4.18 -12.86
CA ASN A 50 8.97 3.34 -12.57
C ASN A 50 9.08 3.09 -11.04
N TRP A 51 8.44 2.03 -10.56
CA TRP A 51 8.48 1.60 -9.15
C TRP A 51 9.87 1.19 -8.67
N GLN A 52 10.83 1.05 -9.57
CA GLN A 52 12.23 0.71 -9.28
C GLN A 52 13.16 1.93 -9.36
N TYR A 53 12.60 3.13 -9.56
CA TYR A 53 13.38 4.37 -9.56
C TYR A 53 13.95 4.66 -8.17
N TRP A 54 15.23 4.93 -8.13
CA TRP A 54 15.98 5.16 -6.89
C TRP A 54 16.65 6.54 -6.89
N PRO A 55 15.87 7.61 -6.60
CA PRO A 55 16.37 8.99 -6.70
C PRO A 55 17.47 9.32 -5.68
N VAL A 56 17.50 8.62 -4.55
CA VAL A 56 18.55 8.72 -3.53
C VAL A 56 18.99 7.33 -3.11
N LYS A 57 20.28 7.15 -2.78
CA LYS A 57 20.82 5.87 -2.34
C LYS A 57 20.48 5.59 -0.87
N ASP A 58 19.20 5.48 -0.60
CA ASP A 58 18.65 5.16 0.71
C ASP A 58 17.55 4.10 0.57
N ASN A 59 17.81 2.94 1.13
CA ASN A 59 16.84 1.82 1.10
C ASN A 59 15.51 2.19 1.77
N GLU A 60 15.53 3.04 2.80
CA GLU A 60 14.30 3.45 3.49
C GLU A 60 13.35 4.18 2.54
N LEU A 61 13.84 5.04 1.64
CA LEU A 61 12.99 5.67 0.62
C LEU A 61 12.25 4.64 -0.22
N ARG A 62 12.95 3.58 -0.67
CA ARG A 62 12.35 2.52 -1.49
C ARG A 62 11.30 1.73 -0.71
N TRP A 63 11.58 1.39 0.54
CA TRP A 63 10.59 0.76 1.40
C TRP A 63 9.36 1.65 1.61
N GLN A 64 9.56 2.94 1.90
CA GLN A 64 8.46 3.90 2.08
C GLN A 64 7.61 4.07 0.81
N LEU A 65 8.23 4.05 -0.38
CA LEU A 65 7.51 4.09 -1.66
C LEU A 65 6.44 2.98 -1.73
N HIS A 66 6.83 1.75 -1.38
CA HIS A 66 5.93 0.59 -1.46
C HIS A 66 4.88 0.53 -0.34
N ARG A 67 4.81 1.52 0.55
CA ARG A 67 3.71 1.69 1.52
C ARG A 67 2.52 2.48 0.95
N HIS A 68 2.68 3.14 -0.18
CA HIS A 68 1.64 3.91 -0.90
C HIS A 68 0.94 4.97 -0.03
N LYS A 69 1.71 5.74 0.74
CA LYS A 69 1.17 6.69 1.73
C LYS A 69 0.31 7.81 1.12
N TRP A 70 0.48 8.15 -0.14
CA TRP A 70 -0.32 9.16 -0.85
C TRP A 70 -1.72 8.69 -1.25
N PHE A 71 -1.99 7.38 -1.26
CA PHE A 71 -3.31 6.85 -1.62
C PHE A 71 -4.41 7.27 -0.65
N THR A 72 -4.11 7.33 0.66
CA THR A 72 -5.09 7.80 1.65
C THR A 72 -5.44 9.28 1.47
N PRO A 73 -4.48 10.22 1.30
CA PRO A 73 -4.75 11.59 0.84
C PRO A 73 -5.61 11.68 -0.42
N MET A 74 -5.32 10.87 -1.46
CA MET A 74 -6.16 10.83 -2.68
C MET A 74 -7.60 10.41 -2.36
N GLY A 75 -7.80 9.42 -1.49
CA GLY A 75 -9.13 9.01 -1.05
C GLY A 75 -9.87 10.09 -0.27
N LYS A 76 -9.18 10.83 0.60
CA LYS A 76 -9.75 12.00 1.30
C LYS A 76 -10.13 13.11 0.32
N ALA A 77 -9.24 13.42 -0.65
CA ALA A 77 -9.50 14.42 -1.69
C ALA A 77 -10.73 14.04 -2.52
N TYR A 78 -10.84 12.78 -2.92
CA TYR A 78 -12.04 12.25 -3.57
C TYR A 78 -13.31 12.46 -2.74
N ARG A 79 -13.28 12.08 -1.46
CA ARG A 79 -14.47 12.18 -0.58
C ARG A 79 -14.91 13.60 -0.31
N VAL A 80 -13.98 14.55 -0.25
CA VAL A 80 -14.26 15.98 0.00
C VAL A 80 -14.73 16.69 -1.27
N SER A 81 -14.14 16.39 -2.43
CA SER A 81 -14.42 17.08 -3.69
C SER A 81 -15.47 16.40 -4.57
N GLY A 82 -15.62 15.08 -4.46
CA GLY A 82 -16.39 14.26 -5.39
C GLY A 82 -15.71 14.08 -6.76
N ASP A 83 -14.46 14.53 -6.92
CA ASP A 83 -13.76 14.48 -8.21
C ASP A 83 -13.19 13.09 -8.47
N GLU A 84 -13.76 12.40 -9.46
CA GLU A 84 -13.40 11.03 -9.85
C GLU A 84 -11.95 10.86 -10.33
N LYS A 85 -11.24 11.93 -10.65
CA LYS A 85 -9.83 11.84 -11.06
C LYS A 85 -8.97 11.13 -10.03
N TYR A 86 -9.22 11.37 -8.73
CA TYR A 86 -8.47 10.73 -7.65
C TYR A 86 -8.74 9.22 -7.56
N ALA A 87 -9.99 8.83 -7.73
CA ALA A 87 -10.37 7.41 -7.67
C ALA A 87 -9.88 6.64 -8.90
N LYS A 88 -10.01 7.24 -10.10
CA LYS A 88 -9.48 6.67 -11.34
C LYS A 88 -7.98 6.47 -11.27
N GLU A 89 -7.27 7.48 -10.81
CA GLU A 89 -5.81 7.45 -10.73
C GLU A 89 -5.34 6.46 -9.65
N TRP A 90 -6.00 6.41 -8.49
CA TRP A 90 -5.72 5.40 -7.48
C TRP A 90 -5.90 3.97 -8.02
N ALA A 91 -7.00 3.71 -8.72
CA ALA A 91 -7.25 2.39 -9.30
C ALA A 91 -6.20 2.03 -10.36
N TYR A 92 -5.83 2.98 -11.21
CA TYR A 92 -4.76 2.80 -12.19
C TYR A 92 -3.42 2.48 -11.52
N GLN A 93 -2.97 3.29 -10.57
CA GLN A 93 -1.69 3.11 -9.88
C GLN A 93 -1.66 1.79 -9.09
N TYR A 94 -2.78 1.40 -8.46
CA TYR A 94 -2.88 0.14 -7.75
C TYR A 94 -2.68 -1.07 -8.68
N ILE A 95 -3.36 -1.08 -9.82
CA ILE A 95 -3.25 -2.16 -10.81
C ILE A 95 -1.86 -2.16 -11.47
N ASP A 96 -1.32 -0.99 -11.81
CA ASP A 96 0.02 -0.86 -12.37
C ASP A 96 1.08 -1.41 -11.40
N TRP A 97 0.96 -1.06 -10.10
CA TRP A 97 1.86 -1.59 -9.08
C TRP A 97 1.82 -3.11 -8.97
N ILE A 98 0.61 -3.71 -8.96
CA ILE A 98 0.43 -5.17 -8.89
C ILE A 98 1.10 -5.87 -10.07
N LYS A 99 0.93 -5.32 -11.28
CA LYS A 99 1.50 -5.88 -12.50
C LYS A 99 3.03 -5.79 -12.53
N LYS A 100 3.58 -4.66 -12.10
CA LYS A 100 5.02 -4.40 -12.13
C LYS A 100 5.78 -4.96 -10.91
N ASN A 101 5.07 -5.31 -9.85
CA ASN A 101 5.65 -5.88 -8.63
C ASN A 101 4.96 -7.21 -8.25
N PRO A 102 5.03 -8.25 -9.11
CA PRO A 102 4.38 -9.52 -8.81
C PRO A 102 4.99 -10.17 -7.57
N LEU A 103 4.16 -10.83 -6.76
CA LEU A 103 4.64 -11.66 -5.66
C LEU A 103 5.30 -12.92 -6.22
N VAL A 104 6.58 -13.07 -5.97
CA VAL A 104 7.30 -14.30 -6.28
C VAL A 104 7.05 -15.29 -5.14
N LYS A 105 6.57 -16.49 -5.47
CA LYS A 105 6.42 -17.58 -4.49
C LYS A 105 7.81 -18.08 -4.11
N MET A 106 8.10 -18.03 -2.83
CA MET A 106 9.31 -18.62 -2.26
C MET A 106 9.02 -19.08 -0.83
N ASP A 107 9.79 -20.04 -0.35
CA ASP A 107 9.70 -20.45 1.05
C ASP A 107 10.36 -19.40 1.98
N LYS A 108 10.15 -19.56 3.30
CA LYS A 108 10.69 -18.61 4.29
C LYS A 108 12.21 -18.49 4.21
N LYS A 109 12.93 -19.58 4.01
CA LYS A 109 14.39 -19.59 3.93
C LYS A 109 14.90 -18.86 2.70
N GLU A 110 14.30 -19.10 1.55
CA GLU A 110 14.61 -18.35 0.29
C GLU A 110 14.31 -16.88 0.47
N TYR A 111 13.15 -16.54 1.07
CA TYR A 111 12.76 -15.17 1.35
C TYR A 111 13.80 -14.44 2.23
N GLU A 112 14.26 -15.06 3.31
CA GLU A 112 15.26 -14.50 4.21
C GLU A 112 16.58 -14.21 3.48
N LEU A 113 17.06 -15.15 2.66
CA LEU A 113 18.29 -14.98 1.88
C LEU A 113 18.20 -13.79 0.92
N VAL A 114 17.04 -13.58 0.34
CA VAL A 114 16.78 -12.46 -0.58
C VAL A 114 16.65 -11.15 0.18
N SER A 115 15.86 -11.14 1.26
CA SER A 115 15.65 -9.96 2.11
C SER A 115 16.95 -9.43 2.69
N ASP A 116 17.87 -10.33 3.06
CA ASP A 116 19.19 -9.98 3.57
C ASP A 116 20.17 -9.51 2.48
N GLY A 117 19.75 -9.50 1.21
CA GLY A 117 20.57 -9.10 0.08
C GLY A 117 21.69 -10.07 -0.24
N LYS A 118 21.60 -11.33 0.23
CA LYS A 118 22.57 -12.38 -0.05
C LYS A 118 22.42 -12.96 -1.46
N ILE A 119 21.21 -12.87 -2.02
CA ILE A 119 20.91 -13.24 -3.40
C ILE A 119 20.71 -11.96 -4.21
N LYS A 120 21.45 -11.80 -5.32
CA LYS A 120 21.30 -10.68 -6.26
C LYS A 120 20.44 -11.12 -7.45
N GLY A 121 19.73 -10.17 -8.06
CA GLY A 121 18.98 -10.38 -9.28
C GLY A 121 17.56 -9.82 -9.23
N GLU A 122 16.64 -10.38 -10.02
CA GLU A 122 15.24 -9.94 -10.19
C GLU A 122 14.40 -9.94 -8.91
N VAL A 123 14.98 -10.32 -7.81
CA VAL A 123 14.38 -10.47 -6.49
C VAL A 123 14.33 -9.16 -5.72
N GLU A 124 14.68 -8.04 -6.35
CA GLU A 124 14.58 -6.72 -5.72
C GLU A 124 13.15 -6.38 -5.28
N ASN A 125 12.17 -6.87 -5.99
CA ASN A 125 10.77 -6.75 -5.60
C ASN A 125 10.46 -7.36 -4.24
N VAL A 126 11.05 -8.52 -3.93
CA VAL A 126 10.84 -9.17 -2.63
C VAL A 126 11.47 -8.35 -1.52
N ARG A 127 12.66 -7.81 -1.76
CA ARG A 127 13.38 -7.01 -0.78
C ARG A 127 12.69 -5.71 -0.42
N PHE A 128 12.03 -5.05 -1.36
CA PHE A 128 11.42 -3.73 -1.17
C PHE A 128 9.90 -3.77 -1.17
N ALA A 129 9.29 -4.31 -2.21
CA ALA A 129 7.84 -4.30 -2.38
C ALA A 129 7.13 -5.31 -1.46
N TRP A 130 7.75 -6.47 -1.22
CA TRP A 130 7.14 -7.58 -0.50
C TRP A 130 7.78 -7.89 0.85
N ARG A 131 8.66 -7.04 1.38
CA ARG A 131 9.13 -7.17 2.77
C ARG A 131 7.92 -7.14 3.72
N PRO A 132 7.79 -8.08 4.69
CA PRO A 132 6.60 -8.20 5.53
C PRO A 132 6.16 -6.91 6.20
N LEU A 133 7.08 -6.08 6.67
CA LEU A 133 6.76 -4.80 7.28
C LEU A 133 6.03 -3.86 6.30
N GLU A 134 6.46 -3.75 5.04
CA GLU A 134 5.80 -2.92 4.02
C GLU A 134 4.45 -3.49 3.63
N VAL A 135 4.38 -4.81 3.49
CA VAL A 135 3.11 -5.54 3.24
C VAL A 135 2.12 -5.27 4.36
N SER A 136 2.56 -5.32 5.62
CA SER A 136 1.71 -5.07 6.78
C SER A 136 1.19 -3.62 6.80
N ASN A 137 2.02 -2.63 6.41
CA ASN A 137 1.56 -1.24 6.25
C ASN A 137 0.44 -1.14 5.22
N ARG A 138 0.61 -1.78 4.05
CA ARG A 138 -0.44 -1.80 3.02
C ARG A 138 -1.73 -2.45 3.50
N LEU A 139 -1.66 -3.57 4.22
CA LEU A 139 -2.85 -4.23 4.79
C LEU A 139 -3.68 -3.28 5.65
N GLN A 140 -3.03 -2.51 6.51
CA GLN A 140 -3.73 -1.54 7.35
C GLN A 140 -4.32 -0.39 6.51
N ASP A 141 -3.51 0.22 5.64
CA ASP A 141 -3.91 1.40 4.89
C ASP A 141 -4.99 1.08 3.83
N GLN A 142 -4.93 -0.12 3.22
CA GLN A 142 -5.89 -0.54 2.21
C GLN A 142 -7.32 -0.69 2.73
N THR A 143 -7.52 -1.04 4.00
CA THR A 143 -8.87 -1.05 4.61
C THR A 143 -9.47 0.36 4.64
N THR A 144 -8.66 1.36 4.94
CA THR A 144 -9.06 2.77 4.89
C THR A 144 -9.33 3.23 3.46
N GLN A 145 -8.44 2.91 2.53
CA GLN A 145 -8.58 3.23 1.11
C GLN A 145 -9.84 2.60 0.51
N PHE A 146 -10.10 1.34 0.83
CA PHE A 146 -11.34 0.66 0.43
C PHE A 146 -12.58 1.47 0.83
N GLN A 147 -12.67 1.89 2.09
CA GLN A 147 -13.82 2.66 2.58
C GLN A 147 -13.93 4.04 1.92
N LEU A 148 -12.79 4.70 1.66
CA LEU A 148 -12.76 6.00 1.04
C LEU A 148 -13.23 5.95 -0.42
N PHE A 149 -12.82 4.95 -1.19
CA PHE A 149 -13.09 4.86 -2.61
C PHE A 149 -14.32 4.02 -2.98
N LEU A 150 -14.88 3.26 -2.04
CA LEU A 150 -16.04 2.38 -2.28
C LEU A 150 -17.24 3.07 -3.00
N PRO A 151 -17.57 4.36 -2.75
CA PRO A 151 -18.69 5.01 -3.47
C PRO A 151 -18.36 5.42 -4.90
N SER A 152 -17.11 5.31 -5.33
CA SER A 152 -16.70 5.72 -6.68
C SER A 152 -17.19 4.72 -7.74
N PRO A 153 -17.77 5.18 -8.85
CA PRO A 153 -18.04 4.33 -10.01
C PRO A 153 -16.76 3.73 -10.63
N SER A 154 -15.59 4.30 -10.34
CA SER A 154 -14.30 3.73 -10.76
C SER A 154 -13.92 2.49 -9.93
N PHE A 155 -14.61 2.26 -8.82
CA PHE A 155 -14.51 1.03 -8.02
C PHE A 155 -15.38 -0.07 -8.64
N THR A 156 -15.01 -0.48 -9.86
CA THR A 156 -15.76 -1.47 -10.64
C THR A 156 -15.72 -2.87 -10.01
N PRO A 157 -16.64 -3.79 -10.36
CA PRO A 157 -16.59 -5.17 -9.91
C PRO A 157 -15.26 -5.87 -10.23
N ASP A 158 -14.68 -5.60 -11.41
CA ASP A 158 -13.38 -6.16 -11.81
C ASP A 158 -12.26 -5.64 -10.93
N PHE A 159 -12.23 -4.31 -10.68
CA PHE A 159 -11.26 -3.72 -9.77
C PHE A 159 -11.43 -4.24 -8.34
N LEU A 160 -12.68 -4.38 -7.85
CA LEU A 160 -12.96 -4.97 -6.54
C LEU A 160 -12.38 -6.39 -6.43
N THR A 161 -12.55 -7.21 -7.46
CA THR A 161 -12.01 -8.56 -7.50
C THR A 161 -10.48 -8.55 -7.39
N GLU A 162 -9.81 -7.73 -8.20
CA GLU A 162 -8.35 -7.58 -8.13
C GLU A 162 -7.89 -7.07 -6.77
N PHE A 163 -8.59 -6.08 -6.22
CA PHE A 163 -8.28 -5.54 -4.89
C PHE A 163 -8.37 -6.61 -3.81
N LEU A 164 -9.47 -7.37 -3.75
CA LEU A 164 -9.68 -8.41 -2.73
C LEU A 164 -8.69 -9.56 -2.87
N VAL A 165 -8.44 -10.03 -4.10
CA VAL A 165 -7.44 -11.08 -4.37
C VAL A 165 -6.05 -10.64 -3.91
N ASN A 166 -5.66 -9.42 -4.21
CA ASN A 166 -4.33 -8.92 -3.83
C ASN A 166 -4.25 -8.60 -2.34
N TYR A 167 -5.31 -8.10 -1.72
CA TYR A 167 -5.39 -7.94 -0.27
C TYR A 167 -5.18 -9.28 0.45
N HIS A 168 -5.88 -10.33 -0.01
CA HIS A 168 -5.70 -11.69 0.53
C HIS A 168 -4.27 -12.21 0.33
N LYS A 169 -3.67 -11.98 -0.86
CA LYS A 169 -2.25 -12.34 -1.11
C LYS A 169 -1.30 -11.67 -0.12
N HIS A 170 -1.52 -10.40 0.23
CA HIS A 170 -0.72 -9.70 1.23
C HIS A 170 -0.82 -10.38 2.61
N ALA A 171 -2.04 -10.73 3.04
CA ALA A 171 -2.25 -11.40 4.33
C ALA A 171 -1.58 -12.77 4.38
N VAL A 172 -1.77 -13.60 3.35
CA VAL A 172 -1.14 -14.93 3.25
C VAL A 172 0.38 -14.82 3.22
N HIS A 173 0.93 -13.82 2.52
CA HIS A 173 2.38 -13.60 2.48
C HIS A 173 2.94 -13.30 3.87
N ILE A 174 2.29 -12.47 4.68
CA ILE A 174 2.73 -12.19 6.06
C ILE A 174 2.64 -13.45 6.92
N LEU A 175 1.54 -14.20 6.83
CA LEU A 175 1.38 -15.44 7.60
C LEU A 175 2.52 -16.42 7.36
N ALA A 176 3.04 -16.47 6.15
CA ALA A 176 4.16 -17.36 5.78
C ALA A 176 5.54 -16.78 6.13
N ASN A 177 5.67 -15.47 6.35
CA ASN A 177 6.95 -14.77 6.39
C ASN A 177 7.06 -13.76 7.54
N TYR A 178 6.42 -14.02 8.68
CA TYR A 178 6.59 -13.15 9.86
C TYR A 178 8.07 -12.97 10.23
N SER A 179 8.40 -11.74 10.58
CA SER A 179 9.68 -11.46 11.26
C SER A 179 9.76 -12.25 12.57
N ASP A 180 10.96 -12.69 12.95
CA ASP A 180 11.11 -13.57 14.11
C ASP A 180 10.99 -12.84 15.45
N GLN A 181 11.26 -11.50 15.47
CA GLN A 181 11.26 -10.71 16.69
C GLN A 181 11.17 -9.21 16.45
N GLY A 182 11.06 -8.47 17.57
CA GLY A 182 11.18 -7.01 17.58
C GLY A 182 9.97 -6.26 17.03
N ASN A 183 10.17 -5.00 16.71
CA ASN A 183 9.10 -4.11 16.25
C ASN A 183 8.45 -4.56 14.95
N HIS A 184 9.20 -5.23 14.07
CA HIS A 184 8.64 -5.73 12.80
C HIS A 184 7.56 -6.77 13.09
N LEU A 185 7.89 -7.81 13.87
CA LEU A 185 6.91 -8.84 14.26
C LEU A 185 5.68 -8.22 14.95
N LEU A 186 5.89 -7.26 15.88
CA LEU A 186 4.79 -6.60 16.57
C LEU A 186 3.84 -5.88 15.59
N PHE A 187 4.40 -5.10 14.66
CA PHE A 187 3.59 -4.37 13.68
C PHE A 187 2.92 -5.30 12.66
N GLU A 188 3.60 -6.34 12.21
CA GLU A 188 3.05 -7.33 11.31
C GLU A 188 1.86 -8.06 11.95
N ALA A 189 2.03 -8.55 13.18
CA ALA A 189 0.97 -9.23 13.92
C ALA A 189 -0.22 -8.30 14.22
N GLN A 190 0.04 -7.06 14.68
CA GLN A 190 -1.01 -6.07 14.94
C GLN A 190 -1.84 -5.79 13.68
N ARG A 191 -1.19 -5.63 12.54
CA ARG A 191 -1.85 -5.27 11.28
C ARG A 191 -2.59 -6.44 10.64
N MET A 192 -2.23 -7.68 10.96
CA MET A 192 -3.01 -8.85 10.58
C MET A 192 -4.40 -8.88 11.21
N ILE A 193 -4.61 -8.16 12.34
CA ILE A 193 -5.96 -7.97 12.92
C ILE A 193 -6.88 -7.28 11.91
N TYR A 194 -6.36 -6.31 11.16
CA TYR A 194 -7.15 -5.64 10.10
C TYR A 194 -7.56 -6.61 9.00
N ALA A 195 -6.65 -7.51 8.59
CA ALA A 195 -6.96 -8.52 7.59
C ALA A 195 -8.04 -9.49 8.09
N GLY A 196 -7.92 -9.99 9.33
CA GLY A 196 -8.91 -10.87 9.92
C GLY A 196 -10.28 -10.21 10.17
N ALA A 197 -10.31 -8.89 10.36
CA ALA A 197 -11.57 -8.14 10.47
C ALA A 197 -12.19 -7.84 9.08
N PHE A 198 -11.37 -7.73 8.04
CA PHE A 198 -11.81 -7.45 6.67
C PHE A 198 -12.31 -8.73 5.96
N PHE A 199 -11.71 -9.86 6.23
CA PHE A 199 -12.13 -11.20 5.79
C PHE A 199 -12.52 -12.06 6.99
N PRO A 200 -13.74 -11.94 7.51
CA PRO A 200 -14.23 -12.72 8.65
C PRO A 200 -14.44 -14.20 8.32
#